data_59daf7807766ba7c24cec5202f0678c7
#
_entry.id   59daf7807766ba7c24cec5202f0678c7
#
_cell.length_a   1.000
_cell.length_b   1.000
_cell.length_c   1.000
_cell.angle_alpha   90.00
_cell.angle_beta   90.00
_cell.angle_gamma   90.00
#
_symmetry.space_group_name_H-M   'P 1'
#
loop_
_entity.id
_entity.type
_entity.pdbx_description
1 polymer ?
#
loop_
_entity_poly.entity_id
_entity_poly.type
_entity_poly.pdbx_seq_one_letter_code
_entity_poly.pdbx_strand_id
1 'polypeptide(L)'
;MERREFLRKCGTLIAGGSLAAIGGVLGSRAKAADGDTMWQIDPELCIRCGRCQTECVLPVSAVKCFHANQVCGYCDLCGGYYRANVKELNTAAENMLCPTGAITRKFAEEPYFEYTINEDLCNGCGKCVNGCSSFGNGSLFLQIQQELCLNCNECSISKVCVSNAIQRVPVSSAYKLKDKA
;
A
#
# COMPACT_ATOMS: atom_id res chain seq x y z
N MET A 1 25.47 -14.76 -59.66
CA MET A 1 24.49 -14.59 -58.56
C MET A 1 23.23 -13.98 -59.15
N GLU A 2 22.14 -14.75 -59.18
CA GLU A 2 20.90 -14.23 -59.75
C GLU A 2 20.22 -13.25 -58.72
N ARG A 3 19.67 -12.16 -59.24
CA ARG A 3 18.98 -11.12 -58.45
C ARG A 3 17.96 -11.66 -57.47
N ARG A 4 17.29 -12.77 -57.82
CA ARG A 4 16.30 -13.44 -57.00
C ARG A 4 16.90 -14.10 -55.74
N GLU A 5 18.11 -14.65 -55.81
CA GLU A 5 18.79 -15.28 -54.67
C GLU A 5 19.28 -14.24 -53.66
N PHE A 6 19.73 -13.10 -54.14
CA PHE A 6 20.15 -11.97 -53.28
C PHE A 6 18.96 -11.42 -52.50
N LEU A 7 17.85 -11.17 -53.16
CA LEU A 7 16.65 -10.64 -52.48
C LEU A 7 16.08 -11.64 -51.44
N ARG A 8 16.15 -12.93 -51.70
CA ARG A 8 15.70 -13.98 -50.78
C ARG A 8 16.61 -14.05 -49.56
N LYS A 9 17.92 -13.90 -49.72
CA LYS A 9 18.88 -13.85 -48.60
C LYS A 9 18.76 -12.57 -47.77
N CYS A 10 18.55 -11.42 -48.43
CA CYS A 10 18.30 -10.16 -47.70
C CYS A 10 16.95 -10.18 -46.94
N GLY A 11 15.90 -10.75 -47.51
CA GLY A 11 14.61 -10.87 -46.88
C GLY A 11 14.64 -11.72 -45.60
N THR A 12 15.37 -12.85 -45.63
CA THR A 12 15.52 -13.72 -44.44
C THR A 12 16.36 -13.05 -43.32
N LEU A 13 17.36 -12.27 -43.67
CA LEU A 13 18.17 -11.52 -42.71
C LEU A 13 17.37 -10.40 -42.04
N ILE A 14 16.55 -9.66 -42.80
CA ILE A 14 15.72 -8.59 -42.28
C ILE A 14 14.62 -9.15 -41.37
N ALA A 15 13.95 -10.24 -41.78
CA ALA A 15 12.92 -10.86 -40.98
C ALA A 15 13.48 -11.47 -39.66
N GLY A 16 14.64 -12.13 -39.72
CA GLY A 16 15.31 -12.71 -38.58
C GLY A 16 15.83 -11.63 -37.60
N GLY A 17 16.39 -10.55 -38.14
CA GLY A 17 16.89 -9.42 -37.34
C GLY A 17 15.76 -8.67 -36.63
N SER A 18 14.63 -8.46 -37.29
CA SER A 18 13.46 -7.77 -36.71
C SER A 18 12.83 -8.55 -35.57
N LEU A 19 12.71 -9.87 -35.70
CA LEU A 19 12.17 -10.73 -34.64
C LEU A 19 13.11 -10.81 -33.42
N ALA A 20 14.42 -10.85 -33.65
CA ALA A 20 15.40 -10.82 -32.55
C ALA A 20 15.41 -9.48 -31.83
N ALA A 21 15.26 -8.36 -32.54
CA ALA A 21 15.19 -7.02 -31.95
C ALA A 21 13.89 -6.83 -31.14
N ILE A 22 12.76 -7.30 -31.63
CA ILE A 22 11.48 -7.24 -30.90
C ILE A 22 11.51 -8.17 -29.67
N GLY A 23 12.05 -9.36 -29.78
CA GLY A 23 12.24 -10.28 -28.67
C GLY A 23 13.20 -9.72 -27.61
N GLY A 24 14.27 -9.05 -28.02
CA GLY A 24 15.21 -8.39 -27.10
C GLY A 24 14.61 -7.21 -26.37
N VAL A 25 13.78 -6.39 -27.02
CA VAL A 25 13.09 -5.24 -26.41
C VAL A 25 11.99 -5.71 -25.45
N LEU A 26 11.26 -6.77 -25.80
CA LEU A 26 10.24 -7.36 -24.90
C LEU A 26 10.89 -8.09 -23.72
N GLY A 27 12.01 -8.80 -23.95
CA GLY A 27 12.77 -9.46 -22.89
C GLY A 27 13.45 -8.49 -21.92
N SER A 28 13.92 -7.32 -22.41
CA SER A 28 14.51 -6.30 -21.55
C SER A 28 13.48 -5.54 -20.71
N ARG A 29 12.23 -5.43 -21.17
CA ARG A 29 11.14 -4.87 -20.35
C ARG A 29 10.64 -5.82 -19.25
N ALA A 30 10.83 -7.13 -19.43
CA ALA A 30 10.49 -8.12 -18.41
C ALA A 30 11.52 -8.23 -17.28
N LYS A 31 12.68 -7.60 -17.37
CA LYS A 31 13.75 -7.62 -16.36
C LYS A 31 13.75 -6.45 -15.39
N ALA A 32 12.68 -5.68 -15.29
CA ALA A 32 12.59 -4.53 -14.40
C ALA A 32 11.91 -4.84 -13.06
N ALA A 33 11.83 -6.08 -12.65
CA ALA A 33 11.53 -6.45 -11.28
C ALA A 33 12.84 -6.91 -10.63
N ASP A 34 13.60 -5.94 -10.14
CA ASP A 34 14.71 -6.22 -9.23
C ASP A 34 14.08 -6.78 -7.95
N GLY A 35 14.08 -8.12 -7.81
CA GLY A 35 13.40 -8.84 -6.75
C GLY A 35 13.95 -8.57 -5.34
N ASP A 36 14.95 -7.70 -5.22
CA ASP A 36 15.63 -7.43 -3.97
C ASP A 36 15.12 -6.18 -3.24
N THR A 37 14.20 -5.41 -3.81
CA THR A 37 13.68 -4.18 -3.17
C THR A 37 12.18 -4.07 -3.28
N MET A 38 11.54 -3.44 -2.26
CA MET A 38 10.11 -3.14 -2.24
C MET A 38 9.83 -1.75 -1.70
N TRP A 39 8.67 -1.21 -2.02
CA TRP A 39 8.22 0.06 -1.48
C TRP A 39 7.68 -0.13 -0.07
N GLN A 40 8.08 0.75 0.84
CA GLN A 40 7.66 0.76 2.23
C GLN A 40 7.38 2.18 2.69
N ILE A 41 6.43 2.33 3.61
CA ILE A 41 6.19 3.56 4.33
C ILE A 41 6.97 3.52 5.64
N ASP A 42 7.76 4.56 5.91
CA ASP A 42 8.32 4.78 7.23
C ASP A 42 7.24 5.43 8.12
N PRO A 43 6.73 4.73 9.15
CA PRO A 43 5.66 5.26 9.98
C PRO A 43 6.07 6.51 10.76
N GLU A 44 7.35 6.67 11.09
CA GLU A 44 7.87 7.82 11.85
C GLU A 44 7.89 9.09 10.98
N LEU A 45 8.15 8.94 9.68
CA LEU A 45 8.13 10.07 8.74
C LEU A 45 6.73 10.36 8.20
N CYS A 46 5.79 9.42 8.32
CA CYS A 46 4.47 9.53 7.74
C CYS A 46 3.60 10.56 8.47
N ILE A 47 3.26 11.66 7.81
CA ILE A 47 2.37 12.71 8.33
C ILE A 47 0.88 12.44 8.11
N ARG A 48 0.53 11.28 7.59
CA ARG A 48 -0.87 10.81 7.44
C ARG A 48 -1.76 11.72 6.59
N CYS A 49 -1.19 12.37 5.59
CA CYS A 49 -1.87 13.38 4.76
C CYS A 49 -2.98 12.85 3.85
N GLY A 50 -3.13 11.52 3.71
CA GLY A 50 -4.19 10.88 2.93
C GLY A 50 -3.95 10.78 1.42
N ARG A 51 -2.88 11.38 0.87
CA ARG A 51 -2.59 11.34 -0.58
C ARG A 51 -2.38 9.92 -1.13
N CYS A 52 -1.98 8.98 -0.28
CA CYS A 52 -1.81 7.59 -0.67
C CYS A 52 -3.10 6.96 -1.22
N GLN A 53 -4.27 7.45 -0.80
CA GLN A 53 -5.56 6.99 -1.27
C GLN A 53 -5.79 7.25 -2.76
N THR A 54 -5.37 8.43 -3.24
CA THR A 54 -5.74 8.95 -4.58
C THR A 54 -4.62 8.80 -5.61
N GLU A 55 -3.38 8.76 -5.16
CA GLU A 55 -2.21 8.82 -6.05
C GLU A 55 -1.65 7.45 -6.43
N CYS A 56 -2.19 6.37 -5.87
CA CYS A 56 -1.84 5.02 -6.29
C CYS A 56 -2.37 4.75 -7.71
N VAL A 57 -1.59 4.04 -8.52
CA VAL A 57 -2.00 3.63 -9.88
C VAL A 57 -3.10 2.57 -9.87
N LEU A 58 -3.34 1.93 -8.74
CA LEU A 58 -4.41 0.95 -8.57
C LEU A 58 -5.76 1.65 -8.32
N PRO A 59 -6.88 1.06 -8.75
CA PRO A 59 -8.23 1.59 -8.47
C PRO A 59 -8.50 1.77 -6.97
N VAL A 60 -8.00 0.84 -6.16
CA VAL A 60 -7.95 0.95 -4.70
C VAL A 60 -6.49 0.88 -4.29
N SER A 61 -6.04 1.86 -3.52
CA SER A 61 -4.64 1.97 -3.13
C SER A 61 -4.12 0.70 -2.45
N ALA A 62 -2.87 0.32 -2.78
CA ALA A 62 -2.14 -0.72 -2.06
C ALA A 62 -1.74 -0.29 -0.65
N VAL A 63 -1.84 1.00 -0.31
CA VAL A 63 -1.61 1.47 1.07
C VAL A 63 -2.83 1.13 1.91
N LYS A 64 -2.58 0.46 3.03
CA LYS A 64 -3.59 0.01 3.98
C LYS A 64 -3.24 0.50 5.38
N CYS A 65 -4.24 0.52 6.24
CA CYS A 65 -4.04 0.70 7.66
C CYS A 65 -3.65 -0.63 8.29
N PHE A 66 -2.68 -0.60 9.18
CA PHE A 66 -2.25 -1.75 9.97
C PHE A 66 -2.34 -1.41 11.46
N HIS A 67 -2.53 -2.42 12.27
CA HIS A 67 -2.58 -2.31 13.72
C HIS A 67 -1.33 -2.94 14.33
N ALA A 68 -0.58 -2.20 15.11
CA ALA A 68 0.63 -2.71 15.76
C ALA A 68 0.33 -3.80 16.80
N ASN A 69 -0.84 -3.71 17.44
CA ASN A 69 -1.32 -4.67 18.42
C ASN A 69 -2.76 -5.05 18.06
N GLN A 70 -3.06 -6.32 17.92
CA GLN A 70 -4.41 -6.79 17.59
C GLN A 70 -5.42 -6.50 18.71
N VAL A 71 -4.97 -6.48 19.95
CA VAL A 71 -5.80 -6.17 21.13
C VAL A 71 -5.44 -4.77 21.64
N CYS A 72 -6.45 -3.95 21.86
CA CYS A 72 -6.31 -2.57 22.29
C CYS A 72 -7.41 -2.22 23.30
N GLY A 73 -7.07 -1.42 24.30
CA GLY A 73 -8.02 -1.01 25.36
C GLY A 73 -7.75 0.41 25.85
N TYR A 74 -8.57 0.86 26.79
CA TYR A 74 -8.52 2.19 27.41
C TYR A 74 -8.64 3.38 26.44
N CYS A 75 -9.10 3.14 25.21
CA CYS A 75 -9.25 4.16 24.19
C CYS A 75 -10.61 4.05 23.53
N ASP A 76 -11.40 5.10 23.61
CA ASP A 76 -12.77 5.12 23.11
C ASP A 76 -12.87 5.49 21.63
N LEU A 77 -11.76 5.88 21.02
CA LEU A 77 -11.75 6.44 19.66
C LEU A 77 -12.34 5.48 18.61
N CYS A 78 -11.84 4.24 18.57
CA CYS A 78 -12.34 3.23 17.63
C CYS A 78 -13.73 2.70 18.01
N GLY A 79 -14.17 2.95 19.23
CA GLY A 79 -15.44 2.50 19.75
C GLY A 79 -16.63 3.40 19.46
N GLY A 80 -16.40 4.57 18.88
CA GLY A 80 -17.48 5.47 18.51
C GLY A 80 -17.96 6.41 19.62
N TYR A 81 -17.27 6.50 20.75
CA TYR A 81 -17.69 7.33 21.88
C TYR A 81 -17.70 8.84 21.61
N TYR A 82 -16.95 9.27 20.59
CA TYR A 82 -16.89 10.69 20.23
C TYR A 82 -18.04 11.15 19.32
N ARG A 83 -18.91 10.24 18.91
CA ARG A 83 -20.06 10.57 18.07
C ARG A 83 -21.35 10.46 18.86
N ALA A 84 -22.12 11.56 18.87
CA ALA A 84 -23.43 11.54 19.48
C ALA A 84 -24.38 10.56 18.76
N ASN A 85 -25.20 9.86 19.52
CA ASN A 85 -26.23 8.94 19.02
C ASN A 85 -25.69 7.71 18.24
N VAL A 86 -24.51 7.23 18.53
CA VAL A 86 -24.02 5.94 18.02
C VAL A 86 -24.90 4.83 18.59
N LYS A 87 -25.47 4.00 17.71
CA LYS A 87 -26.34 2.89 18.09
C LYS A 87 -25.58 1.59 18.33
N GLU A 88 -24.52 1.40 17.58
CA GLU A 88 -23.68 0.20 17.62
C GLU A 88 -22.22 0.61 17.75
N LEU A 89 -21.43 -0.16 18.47
CA LEU A 89 -20.03 0.14 18.77
C LEU A 89 -19.11 -0.96 18.22
N ASN A 90 -19.46 -1.54 17.08
CA ASN A 90 -18.74 -2.65 16.46
C ASN A 90 -17.85 -2.25 15.28
N THR A 91 -18.04 -1.05 14.74
CA THR A 91 -17.19 -0.53 13.65
C THR A 91 -16.72 0.89 13.91
N ALA A 92 -15.52 1.23 13.45
CA ALA A 92 -14.98 2.58 13.52
C ALA A 92 -15.68 3.56 12.54
N ALA A 93 -16.50 3.07 11.63
CA ALA A 93 -17.29 3.91 10.72
C ALA A 93 -18.35 4.73 11.45
N GLU A 94 -18.87 4.22 12.54
CA GLU A 94 -19.92 4.86 13.34
C GLU A 94 -19.45 6.18 13.97
N ASN A 95 -18.17 6.29 14.31
CA ASN A 95 -17.58 7.52 14.82
C ASN A 95 -16.86 8.35 13.75
N MET A 96 -17.01 7.99 12.47
CA MET A 96 -16.35 8.61 11.33
C MET A 96 -14.81 8.48 11.32
N LEU A 97 -14.23 7.68 12.18
CA LEU A 97 -12.79 7.41 12.18
C LEU A 97 -12.40 6.64 10.91
N CYS A 98 -13.22 5.66 10.53
CA CYS A 98 -13.05 4.92 9.28
C CYS A 98 -14.26 5.14 8.36
N PRO A 99 -14.14 5.97 7.31
CA PRO A 99 -15.27 6.30 6.43
C PRO A 99 -15.77 5.10 5.61
N THR A 100 -14.94 4.06 5.44
CA THR A 100 -15.29 2.86 4.67
C THR A 100 -15.78 1.70 5.55
N GLY A 101 -15.76 1.86 6.87
CA GLY A 101 -16.12 0.78 7.80
C GLY A 101 -15.11 -0.37 7.82
N ALA A 102 -13.87 -0.15 7.37
CA ALA A 102 -12.85 -1.19 7.30
C ALA A 102 -12.37 -1.68 8.68
N ILE A 103 -12.55 -0.91 9.74
CA ILE A 103 -12.14 -1.28 11.09
C ILE A 103 -13.34 -1.81 11.85
N THR A 104 -13.25 -3.05 12.30
CA THR A 104 -14.24 -3.69 13.17
C THR A 104 -13.61 -4.04 14.51
N ARG A 105 -14.43 -4.14 15.55
CA ARG A 105 -13.98 -4.56 16.86
C ARG A 105 -14.85 -5.68 17.42
N LYS A 106 -14.26 -6.53 18.21
CA LYS A 106 -14.90 -7.58 18.95
C LYS A 106 -14.45 -7.50 20.41
N PHE A 107 -15.38 -7.60 21.33
CA PHE A 107 -15.04 -7.65 22.74
C PHE A 107 -14.18 -8.88 23.04
N ALA A 108 -13.05 -8.69 23.69
CA ALA A 108 -12.17 -9.74 24.16
C ALA A 108 -12.34 -9.95 25.67
N GLU A 109 -11.96 -8.95 26.47
CA GLU A 109 -12.14 -8.90 27.93
C GLU A 109 -12.07 -7.44 28.38
N GLU A 110 -12.68 -7.09 29.49
CA GLU A 110 -12.66 -5.72 30.00
C GLU A 110 -11.23 -5.29 30.38
N PRO A 111 -10.70 -4.18 29.88
CA PRO A 111 -11.30 -3.19 28.98
C PRO A 111 -10.90 -3.38 27.49
N TYR A 112 -10.49 -4.58 27.08
CA TYR A 112 -9.83 -4.82 25.80
C TYR A 112 -10.78 -5.30 24.73
N PHE A 113 -10.51 -4.84 23.52
CA PHE A 113 -11.17 -5.26 22.28
C PHE A 113 -10.13 -5.75 21.27
N GLU A 114 -10.47 -6.78 20.53
CA GLU A 114 -9.76 -7.22 19.34
C GLU A 114 -10.20 -6.37 18.15
N TYR A 115 -9.24 -5.80 17.42
CA TYR A 115 -9.48 -4.98 16.25
C TYR A 115 -9.01 -5.69 14.99
N THR A 116 -9.90 -5.74 14.00
CA THR A 116 -9.61 -6.31 12.68
C THR A 116 -9.78 -5.23 11.63
N ILE A 117 -8.84 -5.17 10.70
CA ILE A 117 -8.89 -4.25 9.57
C ILE A 117 -9.18 -5.07 8.32
N ASN A 118 -10.32 -4.80 7.69
CA ASN A 118 -10.66 -5.37 6.39
C ASN A 118 -9.91 -4.61 5.30
N GLU A 119 -8.91 -5.26 4.71
CA GLU A 119 -8.02 -4.67 3.72
C GLU A 119 -8.74 -4.34 2.41
N ASP A 120 -9.77 -5.09 2.04
CA ASP A 120 -10.57 -4.85 0.83
C ASP A 120 -11.37 -3.54 0.93
N LEU A 121 -11.85 -3.22 2.13
CA LEU A 121 -12.56 -1.97 2.40
C LEU A 121 -11.62 -0.80 2.68
N CYS A 122 -10.39 -1.07 3.10
CA CYS A 122 -9.41 -0.05 3.43
C CYS A 122 -8.86 0.59 2.15
N ASN A 123 -8.99 1.90 2.01
CA ASN A 123 -8.49 2.68 0.89
C ASN A 123 -7.21 3.50 1.20
N GLY A 124 -6.64 3.35 2.40
CA GLY A 124 -5.39 4.05 2.77
C GLY A 124 -5.54 5.54 3.05
N CYS A 125 -6.73 6.03 3.38
CA CYS A 125 -6.98 7.47 3.58
C CYS A 125 -6.27 8.09 4.80
N GLY A 126 -5.78 7.29 5.74
CA GLY A 126 -5.02 7.74 6.91
C GLY A 126 -5.83 8.40 8.04
N LYS A 127 -7.15 8.54 7.92
CA LYS A 127 -7.98 9.20 8.95
C LYS A 127 -7.90 8.48 10.29
N CYS A 128 -8.01 7.17 10.31
CA CYS A 128 -7.89 6.35 11.51
C CYS A 128 -6.51 6.48 12.17
N VAL A 129 -5.45 6.49 11.35
CA VAL A 129 -4.08 6.65 11.85
C VAL A 129 -3.88 8.03 12.46
N ASN A 130 -4.42 9.08 11.81
CA ASN A 130 -4.36 10.43 12.34
C ASN A 130 -5.12 10.56 13.67
N GLY A 131 -6.34 10.02 13.74
CA GLY A 131 -7.12 10.00 14.98
C GLY A 131 -6.41 9.21 16.08
N CYS A 132 -5.96 8.01 15.80
CA CYS A 132 -5.24 7.16 16.75
C CYS A 132 -3.95 7.80 17.27
N SER A 133 -3.20 8.46 16.41
CA SER A 133 -1.96 9.14 16.81
C SER A 133 -2.20 10.41 17.64
N SER A 134 -3.30 11.15 17.39
CA SER A 134 -3.59 12.42 18.04
C SER A 134 -4.38 12.26 19.34
N PHE A 135 -5.25 11.29 19.42
CA PHE A 135 -6.21 11.12 20.51
C PHE A 135 -6.22 9.72 21.11
N GLY A 136 -5.53 8.77 20.51
CA GLY A 136 -5.43 7.39 20.96
C GLY A 136 -4.03 7.00 21.38
N ASN A 137 -3.74 5.72 21.35
CA ASN A 137 -2.46 5.14 21.74
C ASN A 137 -1.42 5.05 20.60
N GLY A 138 -1.76 5.52 19.40
CA GLY A 138 -0.87 5.51 18.24
C GLY A 138 -0.62 4.12 17.61
N SER A 139 -1.41 3.12 17.94
CA SER A 139 -1.22 1.74 17.43
C SER A 139 -1.49 1.57 15.95
N LEU A 140 -2.28 2.46 15.32
CA LEU A 140 -2.57 2.40 13.90
C LEU A 140 -1.50 3.10 13.09
N PHE A 141 -1.10 2.49 11.97
CA PHE A 141 -0.15 3.08 11.03
C PHE A 141 -0.49 2.70 9.58
N LEU A 142 0.03 3.46 8.62
CA LEU A 142 -0.10 3.14 7.20
C LEU A 142 1.10 2.34 6.73
N GLN A 143 0.85 1.29 5.94
CA GLN A 143 1.89 0.53 5.26
C GLN A 143 1.40 0.08 3.88
N ILE A 144 2.32 -0.31 3.01
CA ILE A 144 2.02 -0.85 1.70
C ILE A 144 1.76 -2.35 1.85
N GLN A 145 0.58 -2.78 1.41
CA GLN A 145 0.23 -4.19 1.28
C GLN A 145 0.96 -4.76 0.07
N GLN A 146 1.98 -5.57 0.31
CA GLN A 146 2.89 -6.02 -0.74
C GLN A 146 2.21 -6.94 -1.76
N GLU A 147 1.23 -7.73 -1.34
CA GLU A 147 0.44 -8.62 -2.20
C GLU A 147 -0.37 -7.86 -3.25
N LEU A 148 -0.76 -6.62 -2.93
CA LEU A 148 -1.49 -5.74 -3.84
C LEU A 148 -0.57 -4.81 -4.63
N CYS A 149 0.63 -4.54 -4.12
CA CYS A 149 1.55 -3.58 -4.68
C CYS A 149 2.19 -4.11 -5.97
N LEU A 150 2.07 -3.34 -7.06
CA LEU A 150 2.71 -3.68 -8.35
C LEU A 150 4.23 -3.45 -8.37
N ASN A 151 4.81 -3.01 -7.27
CA ASN A 151 6.23 -2.66 -7.14
C ASN A 151 6.75 -1.80 -8.31
N CYS A 152 5.99 -0.78 -8.71
CA CYS A 152 6.33 0.11 -9.82
C CYS A 152 7.74 0.67 -9.68
N ASN A 153 8.52 0.76 -10.77
CA ASN A 153 9.87 1.34 -10.74
C ASN A 153 9.86 2.78 -10.20
N GLU A 154 8.83 3.54 -10.58
CA GLU A 154 8.54 4.88 -10.06
C GLU A 154 7.18 4.84 -9.39
N CYS A 155 7.16 4.96 -8.09
CA CYS A 155 5.92 4.97 -7.31
C CYS A 155 5.28 6.35 -7.36
N SER A 156 4.05 6.44 -7.88
CA SER A 156 3.30 7.71 -7.95
C SER A 156 3.08 8.31 -6.57
N ILE A 157 2.80 7.46 -5.56
CA ILE A 157 2.60 7.93 -4.18
C ILE A 157 3.91 8.50 -3.62
N SER A 158 5.04 7.85 -3.88
CA SER A 158 6.35 8.35 -3.41
C SER A 158 6.67 9.73 -3.97
N LYS A 159 6.32 10.00 -5.24
CA LYS A 159 6.54 11.30 -5.88
C LYS A 159 5.76 12.45 -5.23
N VAL A 160 4.59 12.17 -4.69
CA VAL A 160 3.71 13.18 -4.06
C VAL A 160 3.81 13.19 -2.53
N CYS A 161 4.63 12.31 -1.97
CA CYS A 161 4.79 12.21 -0.53
C CYS A 161 5.61 13.39 0.02
N VAL A 162 4.94 14.33 0.65
CA VAL A 162 5.56 15.58 1.14
C VAL A 162 6.56 15.36 2.28
N SER A 163 6.45 14.26 2.99
CA SER A 163 7.36 13.90 4.09
C SER A 163 8.45 12.90 3.68
N ASN A 164 8.48 12.51 2.40
CA ASN A 164 9.39 11.47 1.90
C ASN A 164 9.34 10.14 2.70
N ALA A 165 8.20 9.84 3.29
CA ALA A 165 8.01 8.63 4.09
C ALA A 165 8.01 7.35 3.25
N ILE A 166 7.81 7.43 1.93
CA ILE A 166 7.70 6.28 1.04
C ILE A 166 9.03 6.06 0.34
N GLN A 167 9.70 5.00 0.70
CA GLN A 167 11.04 4.69 0.23
C GLN A 167 11.12 3.26 -0.29
N ARG A 168 12.08 3.03 -1.19
CA ARG A 168 12.43 1.70 -1.65
C ARG A 168 13.46 1.10 -0.70
N VAL A 169 13.13 -0.04 -0.12
CA VAL A 169 13.98 -0.72 0.86
C VAL A 169 14.33 -2.13 0.38
N PRO A 170 15.49 -2.68 0.77
CA PRO A 170 15.80 -4.08 0.53
C PRO A 170 14.73 -4.99 1.17
N VAL A 171 14.38 -6.08 0.50
CA VAL A 171 13.42 -7.08 1.02
C VAL A 171 13.82 -7.60 2.40
N SER A 172 15.12 -7.75 2.65
CA SER A 172 15.67 -8.18 3.93
C SER A 172 15.43 -7.20 5.10
N SER A 173 15.14 -5.93 4.80
CA SER A 173 14.86 -4.87 5.78
C SER A 173 13.43 -4.32 5.66
N ALA A 174 12.56 -5.05 4.97
CA ALA A 174 11.17 -4.65 4.78
C ALA A 174 10.35 -4.77 6.07
N TYR A 175 9.21 -4.07 6.09
CA TYR A 175 8.25 -4.02 7.20
C TYR A 175 8.80 -3.40 8.48
N LYS A 176 9.29 -2.18 8.34
CA LYS A 176 9.57 -1.34 9.50
C LYS A 176 8.26 -1.05 10.23
N LEU A 177 8.14 -1.56 11.44
CA LEU A 177 7.06 -1.23 12.35
C LEU A 177 7.35 0.12 13.02
N LYS A 178 6.29 0.80 13.45
CA LYS A 178 6.40 1.97 14.28
C LYS A 178 7.05 1.58 15.60
N ASP A 179 8.14 2.24 15.97
CA ASP A 179 8.74 2.05 17.28
C ASP A 179 7.72 2.43 18.36
N LYS A 180 7.60 1.60 19.38
CA LYS A 180 6.74 1.91 20.52
C LYS A 180 7.31 3.16 21.19
N ALA A 181 6.50 4.18 21.24
CA ALA A 181 6.80 5.39 22.01
C ALA A 181 6.87 5.09 23.51
#